data_669201f409ef39e200bcf022acdb79f8
#
_entry.id   669201f409ef39e200bcf022acdb79f8
#
_cell.length_a   1.000
_cell.length_b   1.000
_cell.length_c   1.000
_cell.angle_alpha   90.00
_cell.angle_beta   90.00
_cell.angle_gamma   90.00
#
_symmetry.space_group_name_H-M   'P 1'
#
loop_
_entity.id
_entity.type
_entity.pdbx_description
1 polymer ?
#
loop_
_entity_poly.entity_id
_entity_poly.type
_entity_poly.pdbx_seq_one_letter_code
_entity_poly.pdbx_strand_id
1 'polypeptide(L)'
;EIKTSEEVVIIKNLSLNAVLGYYKHEKVSEQELIFNLKLFINENIYQDSNLDEILDYDKIIQIIKNILTENINFLETLAEKITNKILDNKRVTKINLRIEKPQAVKECGSVGYEITKSRL
;
A
#
# COMPACT_ATOMS: atom_id res chain seq x y z
N GLU A 1 -32.08 15.17 -1.88
CA GLU A 1 -31.05 14.73 -0.96
C GLU A 1 -29.79 14.32 -1.71
N ILE A 2 -28.66 14.47 -1.05
CA ILE A 2 -27.38 14.08 -1.60
C ILE A 2 -26.76 13.05 -0.66
N LYS A 3 -26.24 11.97 -1.23
CA LYS A 3 -25.59 10.91 -0.48
C LYS A 3 -24.22 10.63 -1.07
N THR A 4 -23.20 10.55 -0.22
CA THR A 4 -21.88 10.07 -0.62
C THR A 4 -21.95 8.55 -0.76
N SER A 5 -21.68 8.05 -1.96
CA SER A 5 -21.68 6.60 -2.22
C SER A 5 -20.36 5.96 -1.86
N GLU A 6 -19.27 6.66 -2.09
CA GLU A 6 -17.93 6.09 -1.92
C GLU A 6 -16.92 7.20 -1.70
N GLU A 7 -16.01 6.96 -0.77
CA GLU A 7 -14.86 7.83 -0.55
C GLU A 7 -13.58 7.01 -0.65
N VAL A 8 -12.60 7.52 -1.35
CA VAL A 8 -11.35 6.82 -1.59
C VAL A 8 -10.18 7.76 -1.36
N VAL A 9 -9.24 7.33 -0.51
CA VAL A 9 -7.93 7.99 -0.38
C VAL A 9 -6.99 7.29 -1.34
N ILE A 10 -6.28 8.04 -2.16
CA ILE A 10 -5.41 7.52 -3.20
C ILE A 10 -3.97 7.88 -2.90
N ILE A 11 -3.09 6.88 -2.94
CA ILE A 11 -1.63 7.07 -2.94
C ILE A 11 -1.15 6.50 -4.26
N LYS A 12 -0.63 7.37 -5.13
CA LYS A 12 -0.28 7.00 -6.50
C LYS A 12 1.22 7.06 -6.71
N ASN A 13 1.76 5.97 -7.26
CA ASN A 13 3.17 5.90 -7.68
C ASN A 13 4.15 6.22 -6.54
N LEU A 14 3.88 5.70 -5.35
CA LEU A 14 4.82 5.81 -4.24
C LEU A 14 6.03 4.96 -4.55
N SER A 15 7.18 5.60 -4.76
CA SER A 15 8.42 4.92 -5.10
C SER A 15 9.30 4.81 -3.85
N LEU A 16 9.65 3.58 -3.49
CA LEU A 16 10.51 3.29 -2.36
C LEU A 16 11.53 2.24 -2.77
N ASN A 17 12.76 2.39 -2.28
CA ASN A 17 13.80 1.40 -2.52
C ASN A 17 13.87 0.41 -1.37
N ALA A 18 14.03 -0.87 -1.69
CA ALA A 18 14.10 -1.90 -0.67
C ALA A 18 14.86 -3.12 -1.18
N VAL A 19 15.45 -3.86 -0.26
CA VAL A 19 15.99 -5.19 -0.54
C VAL A 19 14.81 -6.15 -0.42
N LEU A 20 14.41 -6.74 -1.56
CA LEU A 20 13.27 -7.65 -1.60
C LEU A 20 13.46 -8.64 -2.74
N GLY A 21 13.24 -9.91 -2.43
CA GLY A 21 13.26 -10.96 -3.43
C GLY A 21 13.78 -12.27 -2.87
N TYR A 22 13.44 -13.34 -3.60
CA TYR A 22 13.84 -14.70 -3.24
C TYR A 22 15.25 -15.05 -3.72
N TYR A 23 15.65 -14.56 -4.90
CA TYR A 23 16.90 -14.89 -5.52
C TYR A 23 18.07 -14.18 -4.85
N LYS A 24 19.28 -14.81 -4.91
CA LYS A 24 20.47 -14.25 -4.24
C LYS A 24 20.80 -12.85 -4.69
N HIS A 25 20.70 -12.56 -5.99
CA HIS A 25 21.03 -11.23 -6.52
C HIS A 25 20.05 -10.16 -6.03
N GLU A 26 18.83 -10.54 -5.69
CA GLU A 26 17.83 -9.61 -5.13
C GLU A 26 18.10 -9.27 -3.66
N LYS A 27 18.85 -10.13 -2.96
CA LYS A 27 19.11 -9.98 -1.52
C LYS A 27 20.28 -9.08 -1.20
N VAL A 28 21.10 -8.71 -2.19
CA VAL A 28 22.36 -7.99 -1.97
C VAL A 28 22.29 -6.52 -2.36
N SER A 29 21.20 -6.07 -2.96
CA SER A 29 21.05 -4.67 -3.37
C SER A 29 19.59 -4.24 -3.30
N GLU A 30 19.40 -2.95 -3.16
CA GLU A 30 18.06 -2.37 -3.19
C GLU A 30 17.54 -2.32 -4.62
N GLN A 31 16.22 -2.45 -4.75
CA GLN A 31 15.53 -2.19 -6.00
C GLN A 31 14.38 -1.23 -5.76
N GLU A 32 13.94 -0.56 -6.80
CA GLU A 32 12.77 0.30 -6.73
C GLU A 32 11.50 -0.55 -6.68
N LEU A 33 10.60 -0.18 -5.77
CA LEU A 33 9.25 -0.72 -5.72
C LEU A 33 8.28 0.46 -5.86
N ILE A 34 7.25 0.26 -6.66
CA ILE A 34 6.22 1.28 -6.87
C ILE A 34 4.91 0.78 -6.29
N PHE A 35 4.35 1.58 -5.38
CA PHE A 35 3.12 1.26 -4.68
C PHE A 35 1.99 2.16 -5.15
N ASN A 36 0.85 1.57 -5.44
CA ASN A 36 -0.38 2.29 -5.72
C ASN A 36 -1.46 1.74 -4.80
N LEU A 37 -2.09 2.62 -4.04
CA LEU A 37 -3.11 2.24 -3.08
C LEU A 37 -4.38 3.03 -3.31
N LYS A 38 -5.50 2.33 -3.18
CA LYS A 38 -6.83 2.93 -3.04
C LYS A 38 -7.40 2.45 -1.72
N LEU A 39 -7.66 3.38 -0.81
CA LEU A 39 -8.17 3.09 0.52
C LEU A 39 -9.60 3.60 0.60
N PHE A 40 -10.55 2.67 0.59
CA PHE A 40 -11.97 2.99 0.69
C PHE A 40 -12.30 3.18 2.16
N ILE A 41 -12.90 4.30 2.49
CA ILE A 41 -13.13 4.69 3.87
C ILE A 41 -14.61 4.88 4.15
N ASN A 42 -14.96 4.80 5.44
CA ASN A 42 -16.28 5.14 5.89
C ASN A 42 -16.50 6.65 5.75
N GLU A 43 -17.68 7.03 5.30
CA GLU A 43 -18.09 8.41 5.33
C GLU A 43 -18.13 8.92 6.77
N ASN A 44 -17.48 10.04 7.00
CA ASN A 44 -17.44 10.68 8.31
C ASN A 44 -17.66 12.18 8.17
N ILE A 45 -18.30 12.75 9.19
CA ILE A 45 -18.33 14.20 9.35
C ILE A 45 -17.06 14.59 10.09
N TYR A 46 -16.28 15.51 9.53
CA TYR A 46 -15.01 15.94 10.09
C TYR A 46 -14.86 17.45 10.00
N GLN A 47 -14.00 17.98 10.84
CA GLN A 47 -13.62 19.38 10.81
C GLN A 47 -12.24 19.51 10.16
N ASP A 48 -12.07 20.57 9.38
CA ASP A 48 -10.85 20.79 8.59
C ASP A 48 -9.58 20.93 9.46
N SER A 49 -9.73 21.20 10.74
CA SER A 49 -8.61 21.38 11.66
C SER A 49 -8.25 20.15 12.48
N ASN A 50 -8.99 19.04 12.35
CA ASN A 50 -8.80 17.87 13.19
C ASN A 50 -8.28 16.69 12.39
N LEU A 51 -6.96 16.49 12.42
CA LEU A 51 -6.29 15.40 11.70
C LEU A 51 -6.75 14.01 12.15
N ASP A 52 -7.15 13.86 13.42
CA ASP A 52 -7.61 12.56 13.95
C ASP A 52 -8.93 12.10 13.33
N GLU A 53 -9.69 13.01 12.73
CA GLU A 53 -10.98 12.67 12.11
C GLU A 53 -10.84 12.20 10.67
N ILE A 54 -9.66 12.30 10.07
CA ILE A 54 -9.42 11.86 8.70
C ILE A 54 -8.42 10.70 8.67
N LEU A 55 -8.34 10.04 7.53
CA LEU A 55 -7.30 9.04 7.30
C LEU A 55 -6.00 9.75 6.91
N ASP A 56 -5.00 9.63 7.77
CA ASP A 56 -3.70 10.29 7.56
C ASP A 56 -2.82 9.43 6.63
N TYR A 57 -2.65 9.88 5.40
CA TYR A 57 -1.84 9.15 4.42
C TYR A 57 -0.36 9.07 4.80
N ASP A 58 0.17 10.01 5.58
CA ASP A 58 1.56 9.92 6.06
C ASP A 58 1.75 8.71 6.95
N LYS A 59 0.76 8.39 7.78
CA LYS A 59 0.81 7.17 8.62
C LYS A 59 0.76 5.91 7.78
N ILE A 60 -0.01 5.91 6.70
CA ILE A 60 -0.07 4.78 5.77
C ILE A 60 1.29 4.54 5.12
N ILE A 61 1.92 5.62 4.63
CA ILE A 61 3.24 5.54 4.02
C ILE A 61 4.27 5.04 5.04
N GLN A 62 4.18 5.50 6.29
CA GLN A 62 5.10 5.05 7.34
C GLN A 62 4.93 3.55 7.64
N ILE A 63 3.70 3.04 7.61
CA ILE A 63 3.45 1.59 7.74
C ILE A 63 4.22 0.83 6.67
N ILE A 64 4.14 1.26 5.43
CA ILE A 64 4.83 0.61 4.32
C ILE A 64 6.35 0.65 4.53
N LYS A 65 6.88 1.82 4.88
CA LYS A 65 8.32 1.97 5.14
C LYS A 65 8.80 1.05 6.26
N ASN A 66 8.03 0.92 7.33
CA ASN A 66 8.38 0.06 8.46
C ASN A 66 8.40 -1.42 8.06
N ILE A 67 7.41 -1.86 7.29
CA ILE A 67 7.34 -3.24 6.82
C ILE A 67 8.49 -3.56 5.87
N LEU A 68 8.94 -2.60 5.07
CA LEU A 68 10.06 -2.77 4.15
C LEU A 68 11.40 -2.96 4.86
N THR A 69 11.49 -2.71 6.16
CA THR A 69 12.71 -3.03 6.93
C THR A 69 12.81 -4.52 7.27
N GLU A 70 11.75 -5.29 7.06
CA GLU A 70 11.74 -6.73 7.32
C GLU A 70 12.36 -7.50 6.15
N ASN A 71 12.80 -8.72 6.44
CA ASN A 71 13.35 -9.60 5.42
C ASN A 71 12.21 -10.33 4.72
N ILE A 72 11.84 -9.89 3.52
CA ILE A 72 10.69 -10.41 2.77
C ILE A 72 11.16 -10.89 1.40
N ASN A 73 10.68 -12.08 1.01
CA ASN A 73 11.06 -12.69 -0.27
C ASN A 73 10.09 -12.37 -1.42
N PHE A 74 8.79 -12.34 -1.14
CA PHE A 74 7.77 -12.29 -2.20
C PHE A 74 6.88 -11.08 -2.09
N LEU A 75 6.45 -10.56 -3.24
CA LEU A 75 5.46 -9.46 -3.28
C LEU A 75 4.16 -9.85 -2.60
N GLU A 76 3.75 -11.10 -2.71
CA GLU A 76 2.55 -11.62 -2.07
C GLU A 76 2.62 -11.46 -0.55
N THR A 77 3.76 -11.81 0.03
CA THR A 77 3.99 -11.67 1.48
C THR A 77 3.98 -10.20 1.89
N LEU A 78 4.66 -9.36 1.10
CA LEU A 78 4.71 -7.93 1.35
C LEU A 78 3.31 -7.32 1.31
N ALA A 79 2.54 -7.65 0.28
CA ALA A 79 1.17 -7.15 0.11
C ALA A 79 0.27 -7.59 1.26
N GLU A 80 0.41 -8.84 1.70
CA GLU A 80 -0.37 -9.37 2.82
C GLU A 80 -0.09 -8.60 4.11
N LYS A 81 1.19 -8.36 4.41
CA LYS A 81 1.58 -7.63 5.62
C LYS A 81 1.09 -6.19 5.60
N ILE A 82 1.23 -5.52 4.45
CA ILE A 82 0.80 -4.13 4.31
C ILE A 82 -0.71 -4.01 4.45
N THR A 83 -1.47 -4.83 3.72
CA THR A 83 -2.94 -4.74 3.75
C THR A 83 -3.50 -5.07 5.11
N ASN A 84 -2.97 -6.09 5.78
CA ASN A 84 -3.41 -6.45 7.12
C ASN A 84 -3.16 -5.32 8.12
N LYS A 85 -1.99 -4.71 8.04
CA LYS A 85 -1.65 -3.62 8.96
C LYS A 85 -2.52 -2.38 8.74
N ILE A 86 -2.75 -2.01 7.48
CA ILE A 86 -3.60 -0.87 7.15
C ILE A 86 -5.04 -1.12 7.60
N LEU A 87 -5.53 -2.36 7.44
CA LEU A 87 -6.89 -2.72 7.85
C LEU A 87 -7.09 -2.76 9.36
N ASP A 88 -6.03 -2.64 10.16
CA ASP A 88 -6.19 -2.38 11.59
C ASP A 88 -6.87 -1.03 11.84
N ASN A 89 -6.77 -0.10 10.93
CA ASN A 89 -7.53 1.14 10.98
C ASN A 89 -8.96 0.86 10.50
N LYS A 90 -9.90 0.93 11.41
CA LYS A 90 -11.30 0.58 11.14
C LYS A 90 -12.02 1.55 10.20
N ARG A 91 -11.45 2.70 9.92
CA ARG A 91 -11.98 3.60 8.90
C ARG A 91 -11.83 3.03 7.49
N VAL A 92 -10.84 2.17 7.29
CA VAL A 92 -10.60 1.53 5.99
C VAL A 92 -11.53 0.32 5.88
N THR A 93 -12.46 0.37 4.96
CA THR A 93 -13.41 -0.72 4.71
C THR A 93 -12.93 -1.68 3.65
N LYS A 94 -12.11 -1.18 2.73
CA LYS A 94 -11.58 -1.96 1.60
C LYS A 94 -10.27 -1.32 1.16
N ILE A 95 -9.34 -2.13 0.74
CA ILE A 95 -8.07 -1.67 0.20
C ILE A 95 -7.76 -2.40 -1.11
N ASN A 96 -7.32 -1.63 -2.12
CA ASN A 96 -6.67 -2.17 -3.30
C ASN A 96 -5.21 -1.73 -3.25
N LEU A 97 -4.31 -2.68 -3.31
CA LEU A 97 -2.86 -2.43 -3.30
C LEU A 97 -2.22 -3.10 -4.50
N ARG A 98 -1.47 -2.30 -5.27
CA ARG A 98 -0.63 -2.78 -6.38
C ARG A 98 0.81 -2.47 -6.03
N ILE A 99 1.68 -3.49 -6.15
CA ILE A 99 3.12 -3.34 -5.94
C ILE A 99 3.82 -3.80 -7.22
N GLU A 100 4.71 -2.96 -7.75
CA GLU A 100 5.40 -3.24 -8.99
C GLU A 100 6.91 -3.17 -8.79
N LYS A 101 7.62 -4.04 -9.51
CA LYS A 101 9.08 -4.03 -9.64
C LYS A 101 9.41 -3.56 -11.07
N PRO A 102 9.68 -2.29 -11.29
CA PRO A 102 9.85 -1.77 -12.66
C PRO A 102 11.10 -2.28 -13.37
N GLN A 103 12.07 -2.79 -12.63
CA GLN A 103 13.37 -3.19 -13.18
C GLN A 103 13.65 -4.69 -13.07
N ALA A 104 12.67 -5.48 -12.62
CA ALA A 104 12.89 -6.90 -12.34
C ALA A 104 13.06 -7.74 -13.59
N VAL A 105 12.37 -7.42 -14.67
CA VAL A 105 12.38 -8.17 -15.91
C VAL A 105 12.63 -7.21 -17.07
N LYS A 106 13.72 -7.43 -17.79
CA LYS A 106 14.20 -6.55 -18.85
C LYS A 106 13.17 -6.36 -19.97
N GLU A 107 12.44 -7.42 -20.31
CA GLU A 107 11.51 -7.44 -21.43
C GLU A 107 10.16 -6.80 -21.10
N CYS A 108 9.90 -6.47 -19.84
CA CYS A 108 8.64 -5.88 -19.37
C CYS A 108 8.85 -4.44 -18.91
N GLY A 109 7.78 -3.64 -19.00
CA GLY A 109 7.77 -2.34 -18.34
C GLY A 109 7.84 -2.45 -16.83
N SER A 110 7.09 -3.40 -16.27
CA SER A 110 7.20 -3.79 -14.86
C SER A 110 6.52 -5.14 -14.65
N VAL A 111 6.81 -5.77 -13.53
CA VAL A 111 6.08 -6.94 -13.04
C VAL A 111 5.59 -6.62 -11.63
N GLY A 112 4.48 -7.22 -11.24
CA GLY A 112 3.94 -6.87 -9.94
C GLY A 112 2.84 -7.80 -9.46
N TYR A 113 2.24 -7.39 -8.36
CA TYR A 113 1.18 -8.12 -7.68
C TYR A 113 0.13 -7.13 -7.20
N GLU A 114 -1.12 -7.46 -7.38
CA GLU A 114 -2.23 -6.60 -6.95
C GLU A 114 -3.22 -7.44 -6.14
N ILE A 115 -3.65 -6.87 -5.02
CA ILE A 115 -4.61 -7.52 -4.13
C ILE A 115 -5.69 -6.53 -3.72
N THR A 116 -6.91 -7.02 -3.58
CA THR A 116 -8.01 -6.26 -3.01
C THR A 116 -8.56 -7.02 -1.82
N LYS A 117 -8.66 -6.35 -0.68
CA LYS A 117 -9.25 -6.92 0.54
C LYS A 117 -10.33 -6.00 1.06
N SER A 118 -11.41 -6.58 1.55
CA SER A 118 -12.48 -5.84 2.19
C SER A 118 -12.89 -6.53 3.48
N ARG A 119 -13.50 -5.74 4.37
CA ARG A 119 -14.12 -6.32 5.58
C ARG A 119 -15.38 -7.07 5.20
N LEU A 120 -15.66 -8.09 5.95
CA LEU A 120 -16.89 -8.87 5.80
C LEU A 120 -18.09 -8.09 6.33
#